data_166a88469e78221ab279f7727807d4ba
#
_entry.id   166a88469e78221ab279f7727807d4ba
#
_cell.length_a   1.000
_cell.length_b   1.000
_cell.length_c   1.000
_cell.angle_alpha   90.00
_cell.angle_beta   90.00
_cell.angle_gamma   90.00
#
_symmetry.space_group_name_H-M   'P 1'
#
loop_
_entity.id
_entity.type
_entity.pdbx_description
1 polymer ?
#
loop_
_entity_poly.entity_id
_entity_poly.type
_entity_poly.pdbx_seq_one_letter_code
_entity_poly.pdbx_strand_id
1 'polypeptide(L)'
;MGTEKKRRAVTPRGPVRGAMGSSQFIWAGSIYILHWMTVEADTIAAIGRARGASPAMAIATTSQKNDFLRMLAGAIRESRAEIIRANAIDLERARKSGRTGAFVERLTLDDKRIEAMAAGVLQVEALDDPVGTAIEKWSRPNGLKIEKIRVPIGVIAMIYESRPNVTVDAAALTLKAGNAVVLRGGNEALSSNAFLAGLISSALKMTGLNPDAATFIRDPDREVIQVMKRSRDLIDMIIPRGGNSLKDALDGSTVPLLPHFDGKCHTYVDRAADLKMAEEICINAKCSRPSVCNSMEKLLVHRGVAEKFLPSIVARMSEAGVEIRGDDATRKIVPAVRAATDEDWDAEYLDLILAVKVVDSIDEAIAFIACHGSHLADAIVTGDADAAARFEREVDSATVYINASTRFTDGFEFGFGAETGISTNRLHARGPMGLNELTTYKYVLRGTGQVRA
;
A
#
# COMPACT_ATOMS: atom_id res chain seq x y z
N MET A 1 -11.50 -6.95 -61.31
CA MET A 1 -10.08 -7.10 -61.69
C MET A 1 -9.31 -7.16 -60.38
N GLY A 2 -8.84 -8.36 -60.03
CA GLY A 2 -8.20 -8.68 -58.78
C GLY A 2 -6.71 -8.27 -58.77
N THR A 3 -6.21 -8.05 -57.59
CA THR A 3 -4.74 -8.11 -57.31
C THR A 3 -4.56 -8.98 -56.03
N GLU A 4 -4.14 -10.21 -56.28
CA GLU A 4 -3.62 -11.15 -55.30
C GLU A 4 -2.36 -10.62 -54.64
N LYS A 5 -2.35 -10.51 -53.31
CA LYS A 5 -1.13 -10.36 -52.51
C LYS A 5 -0.63 -11.75 -52.09
N LYS A 6 0.50 -12.14 -52.70
CA LYS A 6 1.28 -13.34 -52.39
C LYS A 6 1.71 -13.34 -50.93
N ARG A 7 1.24 -14.30 -50.14
CA ARG A 7 1.79 -14.68 -48.83
C ARG A 7 3.10 -15.46 -49.05
N ARG A 8 4.22 -14.93 -48.56
CA ARG A 8 5.47 -15.70 -48.42
C ARG A 8 5.33 -16.64 -47.22
N ALA A 9 5.43 -17.93 -47.51
CA ALA A 9 5.54 -18.97 -46.48
C ALA A 9 6.94 -18.89 -45.82
N VAL A 10 6.98 -18.75 -44.51
CA VAL A 10 8.20 -18.91 -43.70
C VAL A 10 8.21 -20.37 -43.24
N THR A 11 9.15 -21.15 -43.77
CA THR A 11 9.44 -22.52 -43.35
C THR A 11 10.09 -22.49 -41.95
N PRO A 12 9.60 -23.28 -40.96
CA PRO A 12 10.28 -23.41 -39.68
C PRO A 12 11.55 -24.26 -39.82
N ARG A 13 12.68 -23.73 -39.36
CA ARG A 13 13.91 -24.51 -39.19
C ARG A 13 13.66 -25.56 -38.12
N GLY A 14 13.87 -26.82 -38.45
CA GLY A 14 13.74 -27.95 -37.54
C GLY A 14 14.71 -27.90 -36.36
N PRO A 15 14.39 -28.55 -35.24
CA PRO A 15 15.20 -28.57 -34.04
C PRO A 15 16.47 -29.41 -34.26
N VAL A 16 17.59 -28.85 -33.84
CA VAL A 16 18.85 -29.59 -33.69
C VAL A 16 18.61 -30.61 -32.56
N ARG A 17 18.62 -31.89 -32.90
CA ARG A 17 18.56 -33.02 -31.96
C ARG A 17 19.90 -33.15 -31.26
N GLY A 18 20.01 -32.52 -30.03
CA GLY A 18 20.94 -32.97 -29.02
C GLY A 18 20.20 -33.99 -28.15
N ALA A 19 20.61 -35.24 -28.21
CA ALA A 19 20.03 -36.31 -27.40
C ALA A 19 20.42 -36.10 -25.93
N MET A 20 19.60 -35.40 -25.14
CA MET A 20 19.55 -35.54 -23.69
C MET A 20 18.49 -36.59 -23.37
N GLY A 21 18.90 -37.64 -22.66
CA GLY A 21 18.09 -38.81 -22.41
C GLY A 21 16.81 -38.49 -21.64
N SER A 22 15.71 -39.13 -22.05
CA SER A 22 14.37 -39.05 -21.48
C SER A 22 14.30 -39.25 -19.94
N SER A 23 15.28 -39.85 -19.33
CA SER A 23 15.41 -40.05 -17.88
C SER A 23 15.70 -38.77 -17.09
N GLN A 24 16.44 -37.78 -17.65
CA GLN A 24 16.76 -36.53 -16.92
C GLN A 24 15.55 -35.57 -16.86
N PHE A 25 14.66 -35.56 -17.85
CA PHE A 25 13.43 -34.77 -17.84
C PHE A 25 12.41 -35.29 -16.84
N ILE A 26 12.31 -36.59 -16.64
CA ILE A 26 11.39 -37.21 -15.68
C ILE A 26 11.87 -36.93 -14.23
N TRP A 27 13.18 -36.97 -13.97
CA TRP A 27 13.76 -36.66 -12.65
C TRP A 27 13.61 -35.19 -12.26
N ALA A 28 13.85 -34.27 -13.19
CA ALA A 28 13.69 -32.84 -12.93
C ALA A 28 12.21 -32.47 -12.65
N GLY A 29 11.28 -33.04 -13.41
CA GLY A 29 9.84 -32.85 -13.18
C GLY A 29 9.39 -33.43 -11.84
N SER A 30 9.87 -34.60 -11.44
CA SER A 30 9.54 -35.24 -10.16
C SER A 30 10.08 -34.45 -8.96
N ILE A 31 11.31 -33.93 -9.05
CA ILE A 31 11.90 -33.08 -8.00
C ILE A 31 11.13 -31.76 -7.86
N TYR A 32 10.72 -31.13 -8.97
CA TYR A 32 9.93 -29.91 -8.95
C TYR A 32 8.55 -30.13 -8.33
N ILE A 33 7.86 -31.21 -8.69
CA ILE A 33 6.56 -31.56 -8.10
C ILE A 33 6.67 -31.84 -6.61
N LEU A 34 7.69 -32.58 -6.15
CA LEU A 34 7.93 -32.85 -4.74
C LEU A 34 8.26 -31.56 -3.96
N HIS A 35 9.09 -30.67 -4.52
CA HIS A 35 9.38 -29.37 -3.91
C HIS A 35 8.12 -28.52 -3.78
N TRP A 36 7.32 -28.42 -4.85
CA TRP A 36 6.06 -27.67 -4.83
C TRP A 36 5.07 -28.22 -3.79
N MET A 37 4.90 -29.54 -3.70
CA MET A 37 4.03 -30.16 -2.69
C MET A 37 4.49 -29.87 -1.26
N THR A 38 5.80 -29.77 -1.02
CA THR A 38 6.35 -29.39 0.28
C THR A 38 6.09 -27.94 0.61
N VAL A 39 6.34 -27.00 -0.33
CA VAL A 39 6.07 -25.57 -0.17
C VAL A 39 4.60 -25.31 0.09
N GLU A 40 3.70 -25.97 -0.66
CA GLU A 40 2.26 -25.86 -0.46
C GLU A 40 1.84 -26.34 0.94
N ALA A 41 2.26 -27.55 1.33
CA ALA A 41 1.89 -28.14 2.61
C ALA A 41 2.39 -27.28 3.80
N ASP A 42 3.62 -26.83 3.75
CA ASP A 42 4.24 -26.01 4.79
C ASP A 42 3.57 -24.62 4.88
N THR A 43 3.22 -24.03 3.73
CA THR A 43 2.50 -22.77 3.66
C THR A 43 1.10 -22.91 4.23
N ILE A 44 0.33 -23.92 3.83
CA ILE A 44 -1.01 -24.20 4.36
C ILE A 44 -0.96 -24.44 5.86
N ALA A 45 0.01 -25.21 6.35
CA ALA A 45 0.20 -25.47 7.78
C ALA A 45 0.50 -24.18 8.56
N ALA A 46 1.34 -23.29 8.01
CA ALA A 46 1.64 -22.00 8.61
C ALA A 46 0.40 -21.10 8.69
N ILE A 47 -0.36 -20.97 7.60
CA ILE A 47 -1.60 -20.20 7.56
C ILE A 47 -2.65 -20.81 8.51
N GLY A 48 -2.72 -22.14 8.56
CA GLY A 48 -3.61 -22.88 9.45
C GLY A 48 -3.36 -22.59 10.93
N ARG A 49 -2.11 -22.40 11.36
CA ARG A 49 -1.78 -21.97 12.74
C ARG A 49 -2.35 -20.58 13.04
N ALA A 50 -2.16 -19.61 12.13
CA ALA A 50 -2.73 -18.27 12.29
C ALA A 50 -4.27 -18.32 12.35
N ARG A 51 -4.92 -19.13 11.50
CA ARG A 51 -6.37 -19.35 11.52
C ARG A 51 -6.82 -19.94 12.86
N GLY A 52 -6.10 -20.91 13.40
CA GLY A 52 -6.37 -21.50 14.72
C GLY A 52 -6.22 -20.51 15.90
N ALA A 53 -5.32 -19.53 15.77
CA ALA A 53 -5.09 -18.50 16.79
C ALA A 53 -6.10 -17.33 16.71
N SER A 54 -6.69 -17.09 15.51
CA SER A 54 -7.58 -15.94 15.24
C SER A 54 -8.77 -15.80 16.21
N PRO A 55 -9.51 -16.86 16.62
CA PRO A 55 -10.63 -16.72 17.56
C PRO A 55 -10.20 -16.20 18.92
N ALA A 56 -9.07 -16.64 19.45
CA ALA A 56 -8.54 -16.15 20.72
C ALA A 56 -8.08 -14.69 20.62
N MET A 57 -7.50 -14.29 19.49
CA MET A 57 -7.09 -12.91 19.25
C MET A 57 -8.28 -11.97 19.13
N ALA A 58 -9.39 -12.42 18.54
CA ALA A 58 -10.61 -11.64 18.37
C ALA A 58 -11.30 -11.26 19.70
N ILE A 59 -11.05 -12.01 20.79
CA ILE A 59 -11.60 -11.74 22.13
C ILE A 59 -10.54 -11.25 23.12
N ALA A 60 -9.30 -11.04 22.68
CA ALA A 60 -8.23 -10.48 23.50
C ALA A 60 -8.63 -9.08 23.99
N THR A 61 -8.40 -8.83 25.27
CA THR A 61 -8.72 -7.53 25.88
C THR A 61 -7.77 -6.45 25.38
N THR A 62 -8.23 -5.19 25.44
CA THR A 62 -7.37 -4.02 25.14
C THR A 62 -6.09 -4.03 25.99
N SER A 63 -6.18 -4.42 27.27
CA SER A 63 -5.01 -4.52 28.15
C SER A 63 -4.00 -5.53 27.62
N GLN A 64 -4.43 -6.74 27.26
CA GLN A 64 -3.54 -7.78 26.73
C GLN A 64 -2.86 -7.33 25.43
N LYS A 65 -3.60 -6.68 24.53
CA LYS A 65 -3.06 -6.13 23.29
C LYS A 65 -2.05 -5.00 23.56
N ASN A 66 -2.33 -4.13 24.52
CA ASN A 66 -1.43 -3.05 24.90
C ASN A 66 -0.17 -3.56 25.61
N ASP A 67 -0.31 -4.58 26.49
CA ASP A 67 0.82 -5.23 27.15
C ASP A 67 1.77 -5.87 26.12
N PHE A 68 1.21 -6.55 25.11
CA PHE A 68 1.96 -7.08 23.98
C PHE A 68 2.75 -5.98 23.25
N LEU A 69 2.10 -4.85 22.91
CA LEU A 69 2.75 -3.77 22.18
C LEU A 69 3.87 -3.11 23.00
N ARG A 70 3.66 -2.88 24.31
CA ARG A 70 4.71 -2.38 25.21
C ARG A 70 5.89 -3.34 25.30
N MET A 71 5.61 -4.63 25.45
CA MET A 71 6.63 -5.68 25.50
C MET A 71 7.42 -5.73 24.19
N LEU A 72 6.75 -5.67 23.03
CA LEU A 72 7.39 -5.66 21.71
C LEU A 72 8.29 -4.44 21.54
N ALA A 73 7.84 -3.24 21.90
CA ALA A 73 8.63 -2.02 21.80
C ALA A 73 9.88 -2.10 22.69
N GLY A 74 9.77 -2.64 23.89
CA GLY A 74 10.91 -2.91 24.79
C GLY A 74 11.89 -3.90 24.16
N ALA A 75 11.41 -5.04 23.67
CA ALA A 75 12.22 -6.06 23.02
C ALA A 75 12.98 -5.56 21.80
N ILE A 76 12.36 -4.69 20.97
CA ILE A 76 13.00 -4.06 19.82
C ILE A 76 14.18 -3.18 20.28
N ARG A 77 14.01 -2.38 21.33
CA ARG A 77 15.07 -1.52 21.86
C ARG A 77 16.22 -2.32 22.47
N GLU A 78 15.89 -3.35 23.23
CA GLU A 78 16.87 -4.24 23.88
C GLU A 78 17.67 -5.07 22.87
N SER A 79 17.01 -5.52 21.79
CA SER A 79 17.64 -6.34 20.74
C SER A 79 18.26 -5.52 19.59
N ARG A 80 18.54 -4.23 19.81
CA ARG A 80 19.06 -3.29 18.77
C ARG A 80 20.30 -3.85 18.04
N ALA A 81 21.28 -4.34 18.79
CA ALA A 81 22.52 -4.89 18.22
C ALA A 81 22.25 -6.13 17.36
N GLU A 82 21.33 -6.99 17.79
CA GLU A 82 20.92 -8.21 17.07
C GLU A 82 20.17 -7.88 15.79
N ILE A 83 19.28 -6.89 15.83
CA ILE A 83 18.55 -6.39 14.64
C ILE A 83 19.56 -5.87 13.61
N ILE A 84 20.53 -5.05 14.02
CA ILE A 84 21.60 -4.54 13.14
C ILE A 84 22.41 -5.69 12.54
N ARG A 85 22.77 -6.69 13.35
CA ARG A 85 23.51 -7.90 12.85
C ARG A 85 22.69 -8.67 11.82
N ALA A 86 21.41 -8.92 12.07
CA ALA A 86 20.52 -9.59 11.12
C ALA A 86 20.37 -8.77 9.82
N ASN A 87 20.25 -7.46 9.95
CA ASN A 87 20.12 -6.56 8.81
C ASN A 87 21.41 -6.48 7.97
N ALA A 88 22.59 -6.54 8.61
CA ALA A 88 23.86 -6.56 7.90
C ALA A 88 24.00 -7.74 6.93
N ILE A 89 23.44 -8.91 7.27
CA ILE A 89 23.41 -10.10 6.39
C ILE A 89 22.59 -9.78 5.13
N ASP A 90 21.43 -9.14 5.27
CA ASP A 90 20.56 -8.80 4.15
C ASP A 90 21.20 -7.70 3.28
N LEU A 91 21.83 -6.70 3.89
CA LEU A 91 22.56 -5.63 3.19
C LEU A 91 23.75 -6.16 2.39
N GLU A 92 24.51 -7.12 2.95
CA GLU A 92 25.60 -7.76 2.23
C GLU A 92 25.08 -8.54 1.02
N ARG A 93 24.00 -9.30 1.19
CA ARG A 93 23.34 -10.02 0.09
C ARG A 93 22.85 -9.08 -1.00
N ALA A 94 22.22 -7.96 -0.63
CA ALA A 94 21.74 -6.95 -1.58
C ALA A 94 22.89 -6.35 -2.38
N ARG A 95 24.01 -5.97 -1.73
CA ARG A 95 25.20 -5.43 -2.40
C ARG A 95 25.83 -6.45 -3.35
N LYS A 96 25.96 -7.71 -2.95
CA LYS A 96 26.48 -8.80 -3.80
C LYS A 96 25.61 -9.03 -5.05
N SER A 97 24.30 -8.77 -4.96
CA SER A 97 23.37 -8.85 -6.12
C SER A 97 23.32 -7.57 -6.95
N GLY A 98 24.21 -6.60 -6.73
CA GLY A 98 24.29 -5.35 -7.48
C GLY A 98 23.22 -4.32 -7.14
N ARG A 99 22.47 -4.50 -6.03
CA ARG A 99 21.49 -3.53 -5.56
C ARG A 99 22.20 -2.35 -4.88
N THR A 100 21.79 -1.12 -5.23
CA THR A 100 22.40 0.13 -4.73
C THR A 100 21.34 1.20 -4.47
N GLY A 101 21.77 2.36 -3.97
CA GLY A 101 20.95 3.57 -3.83
C GLY A 101 19.68 3.34 -2.99
N ALA A 102 18.56 3.79 -3.51
CA ALA A 102 17.27 3.78 -2.82
C ALA A 102 16.80 2.37 -2.36
N PHE A 103 17.25 1.31 -3.02
CA PHE A 103 16.93 -0.05 -2.59
C PHE A 103 17.64 -0.40 -1.28
N VAL A 104 18.94 -0.15 -1.20
CA VAL A 104 19.75 -0.40 0.02
C VAL A 104 19.27 0.51 1.15
N GLU A 105 18.95 1.77 0.85
CA GLU A 105 18.40 2.69 1.82
C GLU A 105 17.11 2.16 2.46
N ARG A 106 16.15 1.70 1.66
CA ARG A 106 14.87 1.12 2.18
C ARG A 106 15.07 -0.12 3.02
N LEU A 107 16.10 -0.93 2.72
CA LEU A 107 16.42 -2.16 3.43
C LEU A 107 17.14 -1.91 4.77
N THR A 108 17.83 -0.77 4.92
CA THR A 108 18.70 -0.47 6.06
C THR A 108 17.88 -0.29 7.34
N LEU A 109 18.32 -0.92 8.43
CA LEU A 109 17.88 -0.69 9.80
C LEU A 109 19.07 -0.18 10.62
N ASP A 110 19.14 1.13 10.79
CA ASP A 110 20.07 1.82 11.69
C ASP A 110 19.40 2.11 13.04
N ASP A 111 20.19 2.64 13.99
CA ASP A 111 19.71 3.00 15.33
C ASP A 111 18.49 3.92 15.31
N LYS A 112 18.48 4.91 14.43
CA LYS A 112 17.37 5.85 14.27
C LYS A 112 16.09 5.16 13.79
N ARG A 113 16.19 4.27 12.81
CA ARG A 113 15.05 3.53 12.26
C ARG A 113 14.53 2.48 13.23
N ILE A 114 15.40 1.83 14.00
CA ILE A 114 14.99 0.89 15.06
C ILE A 114 14.25 1.63 16.17
N GLU A 115 14.74 2.80 16.61
CA GLU A 115 14.02 3.61 17.59
C GLU A 115 12.68 4.13 17.04
N ALA A 116 12.63 4.57 15.78
CA ALA A 116 11.38 4.97 15.13
C ALA A 116 10.37 3.82 15.05
N MET A 117 10.83 2.59 14.79
CA MET A 117 10.00 1.40 14.78
C MET A 117 9.42 1.09 16.17
N ALA A 118 10.25 1.15 17.23
CA ALA A 118 9.77 0.96 18.61
C ALA A 118 8.80 2.07 19.03
N ALA A 119 9.08 3.32 18.67
CA ALA A 119 8.18 4.44 18.93
C ALA A 119 6.84 4.27 18.16
N GLY A 120 6.87 3.79 16.91
CA GLY A 120 5.67 3.49 16.13
C GLY A 120 4.78 2.44 16.80
N VAL A 121 5.36 1.39 17.39
CA VAL A 121 4.61 0.38 18.16
C VAL A 121 3.90 1.02 19.36
N LEU A 122 4.57 1.94 20.08
CA LEU A 122 3.95 2.65 21.23
C LEU A 122 2.87 3.64 20.76
N GLN A 123 3.00 4.23 19.58
CA GLN A 123 1.93 5.03 19.00
C GLN A 123 0.68 4.19 18.72
N VAL A 124 0.84 2.97 18.18
CA VAL A 124 -0.26 2.02 17.99
C VAL A 124 -0.85 1.58 19.33
N GLU A 125 -0.02 1.40 20.37
CA GLU A 125 -0.49 1.08 21.73
C GLU A 125 -1.42 2.17 22.29
N ALA A 126 -1.09 3.44 22.06
CA ALA A 126 -1.85 4.59 22.54
C ALA A 126 -3.20 4.80 21.81
N LEU A 127 -3.39 4.18 20.62
CA LEU A 127 -4.64 4.30 19.90
C LEU A 127 -5.80 3.56 20.61
N ASP A 128 -6.99 4.08 20.44
CA ASP A 128 -8.21 3.42 20.91
C ASP A 128 -8.40 2.07 20.21
N ASP A 129 -8.80 1.07 21.00
CA ASP A 129 -9.14 -0.25 20.50
C ASP A 129 -10.47 -0.21 19.74
N PRO A 130 -10.48 -0.51 18.44
CA PRO A 130 -11.72 -0.45 17.66
C PRO A 130 -12.68 -1.61 17.98
N VAL A 131 -12.18 -2.74 18.52
CA VAL A 131 -12.97 -3.96 18.67
C VAL A 131 -14.07 -3.77 19.71
N GLY A 132 -15.31 -4.08 19.32
CA GLY A 132 -16.48 -3.92 20.19
C GLY A 132 -17.07 -2.51 20.22
N THR A 133 -16.43 -1.52 19.57
CA THR A 133 -16.99 -0.16 19.51
C THR A 133 -18.23 -0.12 18.62
N ALA A 134 -19.22 0.69 19.02
CA ALA A 134 -20.42 0.85 18.22
C ALA A 134 -20.22 1.87 17.10
N ILE A 135 -20.48 1.45 15.87
CA ILE A 135 -20.50 2.32 14.69
C ILE A 135 -21.82 3.10 14.66
N GLU A 136 -22.93 2.40 14.95
CA GLU A 136 -24.28 2.94 14.89
C GLU A 136 -25.21 2.22 15.87
N LYS A 137 -26.18 2.93 16.43
CA LYS A 137 -27.21 2.39 17.33
C LYS A 137 -28.57 2.97 16.96
N TRP A 138 -29.60 2.10 16.92
CA TRP A 138 -30.99 2.57 16.69
C TRP A 138 -31.99 1.62 17.32
N SER A 139 -33.24 2.07 17.42
CA SER A 139 -34.35 1.28 17.92
C SER A 139 -35.43 1.13 16.87
N ARG A 140 -36.14 0.02 16.86
CA ARG A 140 -37.30 -0.22 16.01
C ARG A 140 -38.59 0.13 16.73
N PRO A 141 -39.72 0.39 16.06
CA PRO A 141 -41.02 0.68 16.66
C PRO A 141 -41.51 -0.42 17.65
N ASN A 142 -41.12 -1.68 17.41
CA ASN A 142 -41.46 -2.80 18.28
C ASN A 142 -40.55 -2.89 19.55
N GLY A 143 -39.67 -1.91 19.77
CA GLY A 143 -38.77 -1.87 20.93
C GLY A 143 -37.45 -2.63 20.74
N LEU A 144 -37.21 -3.30 19.60
CA LEU A 144 -35.95 -3.98 19.33
C LEU A 144 -34.81 -2.96 19.21
N LYS A 145 -33.75 -3.11 20.01
CA LYS A 145 -32.53 -2.28 19.95
C LYS A 145 -31.49 -2.96 19.06
N ILE A 146 -30.96 -2.23 18.11
CA ILE A 146 -29.97 -2.74 17.16
C ILE A 146 -28.69 -1.91 17.30
N GLU A 147 -27.55 -2.58 17.42
CA GLU A 147 -26.22 -1.98 17.42
C GLU A 147 -25.40 -2.60 16.30
N LYS A 148 -24.75 -1.76 15.51
CA LYS A 148 -23.71 -2.15 14.56
C LYS A 148 -22.38 -1.97 15.26
N ILE A 149 -21.66 -3.04 15.56
CA ILE A 149 -20.40 -3.00 16.31
C ILE A 149 -19.23 -3.49 15.48
N ARG A 150 -18.04 -2.93 15.71
CA ARG A 150 -16.80 -3.36 15.04
C ARG A 150 -16.35 -4.71 15.57
N VAL A 151 -15.88 -5.56 14.68
CA VAL A 151 -15.25 -6.85 14.98
C VAL A 151 -14.02 -7.04 14.08
N PRO A 152 -13.03 -7.87 14.49
CA PRO A 152 -11.90 -8.20 13.62
C PRO A 152 -12.35 -8.83 12.30
N ILE A 153 -11.56 -8.64 11.26
CA ILE A 153 -11.76 -9.32 9.94
C ILE A 153 -11.49 -10.81 10.11
N GLY A 154 -10.40 -11.17 10.81
CA GLY A 154 -10.02 -12.57 11.03
C GLY A 154 -8.52 -12.79 10.82
N VAL A 155 -8.13 -13.43 9.72
CA VAL A 155 -6.74 -13.63 9.33
C VAL A 155 -6.38 -12.70 8.17
N ILE A 156 -5.43 -11.80 8.41
CA ILE A 156 -4.92 -10.87 7.41
C ILE A 156 -3.53 -11.32 6.99
N ALA A 157 -3.32 -11.50 5.68
CA ALA A 157 -2.01 -11.78 5.14
C ALA A 157 -1.36 -10.48 4.63
N MET A 158 -0.14 -10.20 5.11
CA MET A 158 0.68 -9.08 4.66
C MET A 158 1.82 -9.60 3.80
N ILE A 159 1.82 -9.22 2.52
CA ILE A 159 2.89 -9.58 1.57
C ILE A 159 3.63 -8.30 1.20
N TYR A 160 4.94 -8.22 1.54
CA TYR A 160 5.69 -6.97 1.44
C TYR A 160 7.11 -7.17 0.94
N GLU A 161 7.69 -6.11 0.37
CA GLU A 161 9.02 -6.09 -0.24
C GLU A 161 9.91 -5.03 0.42
N SER A 162 11.21 -5.30 0.48
CA SER A 162 12.32 -4.35 0.73
C SER A 162 12.24 -3.43 1.95
N ARG A 163 11.34 -3.67 2.91
CA ARG A 163 11.14 -2.82 4.10
C ARG A 163 10.96 -3.67 5.36
N PRO A 164 12.03 -4.00 6.10
CA PRO A 164 11.94 -4.86 7.27
C PRO A 164 11.01 -4.34 8.38
N ASN A 165 10.92 -3.01 8.55
CA ASN A 165 10.02 -2.38 9.54
C ASN A 165 8.55 -2.77 9.32
N VAL A 166 8.13 -3.06 8.10
CA VAL A 166 6.75 -3.47 7.80
C VAL A 166 6.36 -4.74 8.56
N THR A 167 7.31 -5.63 8.87
CA THR A 167 7.07 -6.81 9.71
C THR A 167 6.47 -6.42 11.07
N VAL A 168 7.02 -5.38 11.69
CA VAL A 168 6.57 -4.90 13.01
C VAL A 168 5.30 -4.06 12.88
N ASP A 169 5.27 -3.11 11.94
CA ASP A 169 4.14 -2.21 11.73
C ASP A 169 2.86 -3.00 11.42
N ALA A 170 2.97 -3.98 10.51
CA ALA A 170 1.87 -4.85 10.13
C ALA A 170 1.37 -5.69 11.31
N ALA A 171 2.29 -6.30 12.09
CA ALA A 171 1.91 -7.08 13.26
C ALA A 171 1.26 -6.21 14.33
N ALA A 172 1.83 -5.05 14.65
CA ALA A 172 1.30 -4.15 15.67
C ALA A 172 -0.14 -3.71 15.36
N LEU A 173 -0.38 -3.21 14.15
CA LEU A 173 -1.70 -2.74 13.72
C LEU A 173 -2.73 -3.89 13.63
N THR A 174 -2.34 -5.00 13.02
CA THR A 174 -3.25 -6.12 12.79
C THR A 174 -3.68 -6.78 14.09
N LEU A 175 -2.73 -7.01 15.02
CA LEU A 175 -3.01 -7.61 16.33
C LEU A 175 -3.76 -6.63 17.25
N LYS A 176 -3.46 -5.34 17.23
CA LYS A 176 -4.24 -4.33 17.97
C LYS A 176 -5.69 -4.30 17.52
N ALA A 177 -5.96 -4.46 16.22
CA ALA A 177 -7.31 -4.57 15.66
C ALA A 177 -7.97 -5.95 15.91
N GLY A 178 -7.33 -6.85 16.70
CA GLY A 178 -7.86 -8.15 17.08
C GLY A 178 -7.77 -9.25 16.03
N ASN A 179 -7.03 -9.05 14.94
CA ASN A 179 -6.83 -10.05 13.90
C ASN A 179 -5.59 -10.92 14.18
N ALA A 180 -5.53 -12.09 13.56
CA ALA A 180 -4.28 -12.80 13.37
C ALA A 180 -3.62 -12.32 12.05
N VAL A 181 -2.29 -12.38 11.98
CA VAL A 181 -1.52 -11.94 10.81
C VAL A 181 -0.61 -13.04 10.27
N VAL A 182 -0.60 -13.20 8.95
CA VAL A 182 0.38 -14.00 8.23
C VAL A 182 1.33 -13.05 7.51
N LEU A 183 2.60 -13.09 7.87
CA LEU A 183 3.63 -12.19 7.36
C LEU A 183 4.48 -12.93 6.31
N ARG A 184 4.59 -12.37 5.11
CA ARG A 184 5.48 -12.85 4.05
C ARG A 184 6.28 -11.68 3.48
N GLY A 185 7.51 -11.52 3.95
CA GLY A 185 8.45 -10.52 3.45
C GLY A 185 9.25 -11.01 2.24
N GLY A 186 9.84 -10.07 1.49
CA GLY A 186 10.73 -10.38 0.39
C GLY A 186 12.02 -11.09 0.86
N ASN A 187 12.63 -11.87 -0.04
CA ASN A 187 13.86 -12.63 0.24
C ASN A 187 15.04 -11.70 0.59
N GLU A 188 15.03 -10.49 0.07
CA GLU A 188 16.06 -9.47 0.32
C GLU A 188 16.17 -9.04 1.78
N ALA A 189 15.08 -9.17 2.56
CA ALA A 189 14.99 -8.80 3.98
C ALA A 189 14.78 -10.01 4.91
N LEU A 190 15.04 -11.21 4.44
CA LEU A 190 14.65 -12.45 5.13
C LEU A 190 15.26 -12.57 6.53
N SER A 191 16.53 -12.22 6.72
CA SER A 191 17.22 -12.34 8.00
C SER A 191 16.66 -11.34 9.02
N SER A 192 16.46 -10.09 8.61
CA SER A 192 15.83 -9.04 9.41
C SER A 192 14.40 -9.40 9.79
N ASN A 193 13.59 -9.80 8.82
CA ASN A 193 12.17 -10.13 9.01
C ASN A 193 12.02 -11.34 9.95
N ALA A 194 12.84 -12.38 9.79
CA ALA A 194 12.80 -13.56 10.63
C ALA A 194 13.17 -13.24 12.09
N PHE A 195 14.16 -12.36 12.31
CA PHE A 195 14.52 -11.92 13.64
C PHE A 195 13.40 -11.11 14.30
N LEU A 196 12.85 -10.13 13.59
CA LEU A 196 11.73 -9.30 14.06
C LEU A 196 10.49 -10.14 14.36
N ALA A 197 10.16 -11.11 13.50
CA ALA A 197 9.07 -12.06 13.75
C ALA A 197 9.28 -12.90 15.00
N GLY A 198 10.54 -13.24 15.31
CA GLY A 198 10.92 -13.91 16.57
C GLY A 198 10.63 -13.06 17.81
N LEU A 199 10.89 -11.74 17.74
CA LEU A 199 10.57 -10.81 18.82
C LEU A 199 9.06 -10.69 19.02
N ILE A 200 8.29 -10.61 17.93
CA ILE A 200 6.81 -10.55 17.96
C ILE A 200 6.25 -11.82 18.62
N SER A 201 6.70 -13.01 18.19
CA SER A 201 6.26 -14.28 18.75
C SER A 201 6.59 -14.40 20.24
N SER A 202 7.78 -13.95 20.65
CA SER A 202 8.20 -13.94 22.06
C SER A 202 7.35 -12.99 22.90
N ALA A 203 7.07 -11.78 22.41
CA ALA A 203 6.24 -10.81 23.10
C ALA A 203 4.79 -11.30 23.27
N LEU A 204 4.20 -11.93 22.24
CA LEU A 204 2.88 -12.58 22.34
C LEU A 204 2.87 -13.65 23.44
N LYS A 205 3.85 -14.54 23.43
CA LYS A 205 3.96 -15.62 24.43
C LYS A 205 4.11 -15.09 25.85
N MET A 206 4.94 -14.07 26.06
CA MET A 206 5.19 -13.48 27.37
C MET A 206 3.97 -12.75 27.95
N THR A 207 3.08 -12.27 27.10
CA THR A 207 1.84 -11.60 27.49
C THR A 207 0.61 -12.53 27.52
N GLY A 208 0.83 -13.84 27.35
CA GLY A 208 -0.23 -14.85 27.41
C GLY A 208 -1.12 -14.90 26.17
N LEU A 209 -0.73 -14.23 25.09
CA LEU A 209 -1.39 -14.35 23.79
C LEU A 209 -0.79 -15.50 22.98
N ASN A 210 -1.59 -16.06 22.05
CA ASN A 210 -1.12 -17.16 21.21
C ASN A 210 -0.03 -16.65 20.23
N PRO A 211 1.22 -17.19 20.27
CA PRO A 211 2.27 -16.75 19.38
C PRO A 211 1.97 -17.00 17.89
N ASP A 212 1.12 -17.95 17.55
CA ASP A 212 0.68 -18.21 16.18
C ASP A 212 -0.25 -17.14 15.63
N ALA A 213 -0.72 -16.19 16.46
CA ALA A 213 -1.47 -15.02 16.00
C ALA A 213 -0.64 -14.12 15.07
N ALA A 214 0.70 -14.24 15.12
CA ALA A 214 1.62 -13.62 14.15
C ALA A 214 2.52 -14.69 13.55
N THR A 215 2.11 -15.26 12.44
CA THR A 215 2.86 -16.32 11.74
C THR A 215 3.70 -15.73 10.63
N PHE A 216 5.03 -15.94 10.66
CA PHE A 216 5.95 -15.53 9.60
C PHE A 216 6.32 -16.71 8.70
N ILE A 217 6.08 -16.57 7.40
CA ILE A 217 6.48 -17.57 6.40
C ILE A 217 7.90 -17.27 5.96
N ARG A 218 8.84 -18.18 6.29
CA ARG A 218 10.27 -18.01 6.02
C ARG A 218 10.67 -18.41 4.60
N ASP A 219 9.85 -19.20 3.93
CA ASP A 219 10.15 -19.66 2.58
C ASP A 219 10.12 -18.49 1.59
N PRO A 220 11.24 -18.20 0.90
CA PRO A 220 11.31 -17.12 -0.07
C PRO A 220 10.68 -17.47 -1.42
N ASP A 221 10.25 -18.71 -1.65
CA ASP A 221 9.70 -19.14 -2.93
C ASP A 221 8.45 -18.33 -3.28
N ARG A 222 8.33 -17.99 -4.56
CA ARG A 222 7.15 -17.28 -5.08
C ARG A 222 5.89 -18.15 -5.09
N GLU A 223 6.03 -19.48 -5.06
CA GLU A 223 4.92 -20.43 -4.93
C GLU A 223 4.13 -20.19 -3.63
N VAL A 224 4.78 -19.74 -2.55
CA VAL A 224 4.10 -19.29 -1.33
C VAL A 224 2.98 -18.29 -1.63
N ILE A 225 3.23 -17.32 -2.51
CA ILE A 225 2.22 -16.31 -2.90
C ILE A 225 1.08 -16.97 -3.67
N GLN A 226 1.40 -17.96 -4.52
CA GLN A 226 0.38 -18.71 -5.28
C GLN A 226 -0.52 -19.55 -4.36
N VAL A 227 0.04 -20.10 -3.29
CA VAL A 227 -0.74 -20.82 -2.25
C VAL A 227 -1.59 -19.82 -1.46
N MET A 228 -1.01 -18.72 -0.97
CA MET A 228 -1.72 -17.72 -0.17
C MET A 228 -2.92 -17.14 -0.91
N LYS A 229 -2.77 -16.77 -2.19
CA LYS A 229 -3.87 -16.16 -2.97
C LYS A 229 -5.05 -17.10 -3.26
N ARG A 230 -4.85 -18.42 -3.06
CA ARG A 230 -5.90 -19.45 -3.23
C ARG A 230 -6.46 -19.94 -1.89
N SER A 231 -5.88 -19.55 -0.76
CA SER A 231 -6.24 -20.02 0.59
C SER A 231 -7.42 -19.27 1.19
N ARG A 232 -8.52 -19.12 0.45
CA ARG A 232 -9.72 -18.36 0.84
C ARG A 232 -10.35 -18.85 2.16
N ASP A 233 -10.25 -20.14 2.48
CA ASP A 233 -10.83 -20.71 3.69
C ASP A 233 -9.96 -20.41 4.94
N LEU A 234 -8.72 -19.99 4.73
CA LEU A 234 -7.73 -19.75 5.79
C LEU A 234 -7.33 -18.29 5.93
N ILE A 235 -7.44 -17.50 4.87
CA ILE A 235 -7.11 -16.07 4.82
C ILE A 235 -8.35 -15.28 4.44
N ASP A 236 -8.70 -14.27 5.24
CA ASP A 236 -9.87 -13.41 4.99
C ASP A 236 -9.53 -12.22 4.09
N MET A 237 -8.27 -11.74 4.11
CA MET A 237 -7.81 -10.60 3.33
C MET A 237 -6.30 -10.65 3.10
N ILE A 238 -5.85 -10.22 1.91
CA ILE A 238 -4.43 -9.97 1.63
C ILE A 238 -4.21 -8.48 1.41
N ILE A 239 -3.21 -7.92 2.10
CA ILE A 239 -2.73 -6.54 1.94
C ILE A 239 -1.33 -6.59 1.33
N PRO A 240 -1.17 -6.33 0.03
CA PRO A 240 0.14 -6.28 -0.61
C PRO A 240 0.81 -4.92 -0.40
N ARG A 241 2.15 -4.96 -0.18
CA ARG A 241 3.03 -3.79 -0.04
C ARG A 241 4.26 -3.96 -0.94
N GLY A 242 4.10 -3.76 -2.22
CA GLY A 242 5.15 -3.93 -3.24
C GLY A 242 4.78 -3.30 -4.57
N GLY A 243 5.64 -3.43 -5.57
CA GLY A 243 5.43 -2.89 -6.91
C GLY A 243 4.64 -3.81 -7.84
N ASN A 244 4.70 -3.49 -9.14
CA ASN A 244 3.93 -4.17 -10.19
C ASN A 244 4.16 -5.69 -10.24
N SER A 245 5.37 -6.17 -9.93
CA SER A 245 5.66 -7.60 -9.92
C SER A 245 4.86 -8.37 -8.86
N LEU A 246 4.54 -7.73 -7.73
CA LEU A 246 3.68 -8.31 -6.70
C LEU A 246 2.21 -8.23 -7.12
N LYS A 247 1.80 -7.14 -7.79
CA LYS A 247 0.47 -7.00 -8.38
C LYS A 247 0.18 -8.16 -9.33
N ASP A 248 1.08 -8.40 -10.28
CA ASP A 248 0.94 -9.47 -11.27
C ASP A 248 0.90 -10.87 -10.61
N ALA A 249 1.71 -11.09 -9.57
CA ALA A 249 1.71 -12.35 -8.83
C ALA A 249 0.40 -12.62 -8.08
N LEU A 250 -0.34 -11.57 -7.69
CA LEU A 250 -1.61 -11.65 -6.98
C LEU A 250 -2.83 -11.62 -7.92
N ASP A 251 -2.61 -11.41 -9.21
CA ASP A 251 -3.72 -11.47 -10.18
C ASP A 251 -4.46 -12.81 -10.11
N GLY A 252 -5.78 -12.76 -10.24
CA GLY A 252 -6.64 -13.92 -10.08
C GLY A 252 -6.74 -14.48 -8.65
N SER A 253 -6.41 -13.68 -7.62
CA SER A 253 -6.59 -14.07 -6.22
C SER A 253 -8.06 -14.36 -5.90
N THR A 254 -8.31 -15.50 -5.23
CA THR A 254 -9.63 -15.83 -4.68
C THR A 254 -9.83 -15.24 -3.28
N VAL A 255 -8.75 -14.84 -2.61
CA VAL A 255 -8.79 -14.08 -1.36
C VAL A 255 -8.98 -12.61 -1.68
N PRO A 256 -9.87 -11.88 -0.98
CA PRO A 256 -10.02 -10.45 -1.15
C PRO A 256 -8.69 -9.70 -1.00
N LEU A 257 -8.39 -8.81 -1.95
CA LEU A 257 -7.20 -7.97 -1.93
C LEU A 257 -7.56 -6.55 -1.49
N LEU A 258 -6.70 -5.96 -0.68
CA LEU A 258 -6.74 -4.54 -0.36
C LEU A 258 -5.46 -3.88 -0.89
N PRO A 259 -5.39 -3.64 -2.21
CA PRO A 259 -4.17 -3.22 -2.86
C PRO A 259 -3.93 -1.71 -2.77
N HIS A 260 -2.65 -1.37 -2.76
CA HIS A 260 -2.14 -0.07 -3.12
C HIS A 260 -0.98 -0.30 -4.10
N PHE A 261 -1.17 0.06 -5.36
CA PHE A 261 -0.16 -0.21 -6.40
C PHE A 261 0.46 1.07 -6.97
N ASP A 262 -0.35 2.10 -7.32
CA ASP A 262 0.13 3.31 -7.99
C ASP A 262 -0.40 4.57 -7.30
N GLY A 263 0.44 5.61 -7.22
CA GLY A 263 0.12 6.93 -6.70
C GLY A 263 0.26 8.02 -7.76
N LYS A 264 -0.71 8.16 -8.67
CA LYS A 264 -0.72 9.21 -9.69
C LYS A 264 -1.56 10.38 -9.22
N CYS A 265 -1.00 11.21 -8.34
CA CYS A 265 -1.70 12.35 -7.75
C CYS A 265 -1.62 13.59 -8.64
N HIS A 266 -2.72 14.34 -8.69
CA HIS A 266 -2.81 15.60 -9.45
C HIS A 266 -3.01 16.78 -8.52
N THR A 267 -2.51 17.94 -8.95
CA THR A 267 -2.93 19.23 -8.40
C THR A 267 -3.44 20.09 -9.56
N TYR A 268 -4.67 20.56 -9.46
CA TYR A 268 -5.28 21.50 -10.40
C TYR A 268 -5.26 22.91 -9.83
N VAL A 269 -4.63 23.84 -10.54
CA VAL A 269 -4.62 25.26 -10.24
C VAL A 269 -5.70 25.94 -11.08
N ASP A 270 -6.79 26.32 -10.40
CA ASP A 270 -7.97 26.90 -11.03
C ASP A 270 -7.76 28.36 -11.42
N ARG A 271 -8.66 28.89 -12.28
CA ARG A 271 -8.67 30.31 -12.72
C ARG A 271 -8.78 31.31 -11.56
N ALA A 272 -9.41 30.90 -10.44
CA ALA A 272 -9.63 31.73 -9.26
C ALA A 272 -8.61 31.40 -8.13
N ALA A 273 -7.51 30.73 -8.43
CA ALA A 273 -6.49 30.36 -7.45
C ALA A 273 -5.72 31.59 -6.93
N ASP A 274 -5.44 31.60 -5.63
CA ASP A 274 -4.33 32.37 -5.10
C ASP A 274 -3.02 31.72 -5.57
N LEU A 275 -2.30 32.40 -6.47
CA LEU A 275 -1.13 31.84 -7.14
C LEU A 275 0.05 31.61 -6.17
N LYS A 276 0.16 32.41 -5.11
CA LYS A 276 1.19 32.24 -4.09
C LYS A 276 0.92 30.98 -3.26
N MET A 277 -0.32 30.79 -2.83
CA MET A 277 -0.75 29.55 -2.16
C MET A 277 -0.56 28.35 -3.06
N ALA A 278 -0.91 28.45 -4.35
CA ALA A 278 -0.72 27.38 -5.32
C ALA A 278 0.75 26.96 -5.48
N GLU A 279 1.66 27.93 -5.53
CA GLU A 279 3.10 27.62 -5.57
C GLU A 279 3.58 26.85 -4.34
N GLU A 280 3.23 27.28 -3.13
CA GLU A 280 3.62 26.59 -1.90
C GLU A 280 3.07 25.16 -1.84
N ILE A 281 1.79 24.97 -2.21
CA ILE A 281 1.16 23.65 -2.26
C ILE A 281 1.88 22.76 -3.28
N CYS A 282 2.12 23.25 -4.50
CA CYS A 282 2.76 22.46 -5.55
C CYS A 282 4.22 22.08 -5.21
N ILE A 283 5.00 23.01 -4.67
CA ILE A 283 6.38 22.73 -4.21
C ILE A 283 6.37 21.68 -3.10
N ASN A 284 5.50 21.83 -2.10
CA ASN A 284 5.37 20.82 -1.04
C ASN A 284 4.94 19.47 -1.60
N ALA A 285 3.92 19.45 -2.47
CA ALA A 285 3.34 18.23 -3.03
C ALA A 285 4.36 17.42 -3.85
N LYS A 286 5.31 18.07 -4.55
CA LYS A 286 6.32 17.38 -5.35
C LYS A 286 7.66 17.22 -4.64
N CYS A 287 8.17 18.28 -3.99
CA CYS A 287 9.57 18.31 -3.58
C CYS A 287 9.81 17.78 -2.16
N SER A 288 8.80 17.76 -1.28
CA SER A 288 8.99 17.33 0.12
C SER A 288 9.43 15.87 0.26
N ARG A 289 8.88 14.97 -0.58
CA ARG A 289 9.26 13.55 -0.64
C ARG A 289 8.78 12.92 -1.96
N PRO A 290 9.54 13.01 -3.04
CA PRO A 290 9.08 12.61 -4.37
C PRO A 290 8.86 11.10 -4.54
N SER A 291 9.51 10.26 -3.71
CA SER A 291 9.47 8.78 -3.82
C SER A 291 8.29 8.11 -3.10
N VAL A 292 7.24 8.86 -2.75
CA VAL A 292 6.04 8.31 -2.11
C VAL A 292 4.80 8.48 -2.98
N CYS A 293 3.83 7.60 -2.79
CA CYS A 293 2.63 7.48 -3.62
C CYS A 293 1.69 8.69 -3.58
N ASN A 294 1.74 9.52 -2.53
CA ASN A 294 0.94 10.75 -2.41
C ASN A 294 1.69 12.01 -2.89
N SER A 295 2.86 11.84 -3.53
CA SER A 295 3.56 12.93 -4.21
C SER A 295 2.79 13.35 -5.46
N MET A 296 2.78 14.65 -5.76
CA MET A 296 2.18 15.15 -7.01
C MET A 296 2.98 14.65 -8.22
N GLU A 297 2.30 14.01 -9.16
CA GLU A 297 2.89 13.52 -10.40
C GLU A 297 2.46 14.34 -11.63
N LYS A 298 1.30 15.01 -11.54
CA LYS A 298 0.78 15.88 -12.58
C LYS A 298 0.30 17.20 -11.99
N LEU A 299 0.65 18.27 -12.69
CA LEU A 299 0.19 19.63 -12.42
C LEU A 299 -0.69 20.09 -13.58
N LEU A 300 -1.97 20.31 -13.30
CA LEU A 300 -2.94 20.87 -14.24
C LEU A 300 -3.11 22.35 -13.95
N VAL A 301 -3.00 23.21 -14.97
CA VAL A 301 -3.09 24.66 -14.79
C VAL A 301 -4.14 25.24 -15.72
N HIS A 302 -5.12 25.94 -15.13
CA HIS A 302 -6.13 26.62 -15.93
C HIS A 302 -5.50 27.67 -16.84
N ARG A 303 -5.89 27.68 -18.12
CA ARG A 303 -5.34 28.60 -19.16
C ARG A 303 -5.36 30.07 -18.72
N GLY A 304 -6.40 30.50 -18.02
CA GLY A 304 -6.56 31.87 -17.57
C GLY A 304 -5.50 32.39 -16.59
N VAL A 305 -4.76 31.48 -15.94
CA VAL A 305 -3.68 31.83 -15.00
C VAL A 305 -2.32 31.31 -15.45
N ALA A 306 -2.27 30.48 -16.49
CA ALA A 306 -1.06 29.77 -16.92
C ALA A 306 0.11 30.72 -17.25
N GLU A 307 -0.13 31.83 -17.96
CA GLU A 307 0.92 32.78 -18.32
C GLU A 307 1.57 33.48 -17.11
N LYS A 308 0.81 33.63 -15.99
CA LYS A 308 1.32 34.23 -14.77
C LYS A 308 1.95 33.23 -13.82
N PHE A 309 1.41 32.00 -13.79
CA PHE A 309 1.79 30.97 -12.82
C PHE A 309 2.95 30.12 -13.29
N LEU A 310 2.95 29.65 -14.55
CA LEU A 310 3.94 28.69 -15.05
C LEU A 310 5.37 29.19 -14.99
N PRO A 311 5.71 30.44 -15.37
CA PRO A 311 7.12 30.89 -15.31
C PRO A 311 7.69 30.82 -13.89
N SER A 312 6.93 31.22 -12.87
CA SER A 312 7.39 31.22 -11.48
C SER A 312 7.50 29.82 -10.93
N ILE A 313 6.45 28.99 -11.07
CA ILE A 313 6.47 27.63 -10.49
C ILE A 313 7.53 26.74 -11.16
N VAL A 314 7.71 26.83 -12.49
CA VAL A 314 8.73 26.06 -13.21
C VAL A 314 10.13 26.47 -12.77
N ALA A 315 10.40 27.78 -12.57
CA ALA A 315 11.69 28.25 -12.04
C ALA A 315 11.96 27.65 -10.66
N ARG A 316 11.03 27.78 -9.71
CA ARG A 316 11.16 27.24 -8.35
C ARG A 316 11.33 25.71 -8.32
N MET A 317 10.57 24.99 -9.15
CA MET A 317 10.69 23.53 -9.26
C MET A 317 12.03 23.10 -9.84
N SER A 318 12.53 23.83 -10.86
CA SER A 318 13.84 23.57 -11.46
C SER A 318 14.98 23.83 -10.48
N GLU A 319 14.90 24.89 -9.69
CA GLU A 319 15.83 25.18 -8.59
C GLU A 319 15.86 24.04 -7.54
N ALA A 320 14.72 23.40 -7.30
CA ALA A 320 14.59 22.21 -6.46
C ALA A 320 15.03 20.89 -7.15
N GLY A 321 15.51 20.96 -8.39
CA GLY A 321 16.01 19.82 -9.18
C GLY A 321 14.91 19.02 -9.88
N VAL A 322 13.70 19.54 -10.01
CA VAL A 322 12.59 18.84 -10.71
C VAL A 322 12.73 18.99 -12.23
N GLU A 323 12.76 17.86 -12.94
CA GLU A 323 12.60 17.83 -14.40
C GLU A 323 11.13 18.07 -14.76
N ILE A 324 10.85 19.10 -15.51
CA ILE A 324 9.49 19.43 -15.96
C ILE A 324 9.27 18.91 -17.39
N ARG A 325 8.15 18.22 -17.58
CA ARG A 325 7.66 17.75 -18.89
C ARG A 325 6.31 18.41 -19.16
N GLY A 326 6.24 19.27 -20.16
CA GLY A 326 5.06 20.10 -20.46
C GLY A 326 4.41 19.73 -21.77
N ASP A 327 3.08 19.89 -21.83
CA ASP A 327 2.33 19.89 -23.08
C ASP A 327 2.73 21.10 -23.98
N ASP A 328 2.24 21.15 -25.21
CA ASP A 328 2.55 22.23 -26.16
C ASP A 328 2.15 23.62 -25.64
N ALA A 329 1.09 23.72 -24.87
CA ALA A 329 0.65 25.00 -24.30
C ALA A 329 1.59 25.46 -23.18
N THR A 330 2.01 24.57 -22.30
CA THR A 330 3.04 24.83 -21.30
C THR A 330 4.34 25.27 -21.93
N ARG A 331 4.79 24.58 -22.99
CA ARG A 331 6.05 24.88 -23.70
C ARG A 331 6.02 26.19 -24.49
N LYS A 332 4.85 26.63 -24.94
CA LYS A 332 4.70 27.98 -25.53
C LYS A 332 4.95 29.08 -24.49
N ILE A 333 4.58 28.87 -23.24
CA ILE A 333 4.77 29.82 -22.13
C ILE A 333 6.19 29.71 -21.56
N VAL A 334 6.69 28.48 -21.37
CA VAL A 334 8.04 28.19 -20.83
C VAL A 334 8.78 27.25 -21.77
N PRO A 335 9.47 27.79 -22.81
CA PRO A 335 10.12 26.98 -23.85
C PRO A 335 11.25 26.06 -23.35
N ALA A 336 11.78 26.31 -22.15
CA ALA A 336 12.87 25.52 -21.56
C ALA A 336 12.43 24.14 -21.06
N VAL A 337 11.12 23.88 -20.86
CA VAL A 337 10.64 22.58 -20.37
C VAL A 337 10.66 21.53 -21.48
N ARG A 338 10.89 20.27 -21.11
CA ARG A 338 10.88 19.14 -22.05
C ARG A 338 9.44 18.90 -22.55
N ALA A 339 9.32 18.34 -23.76
CA ALA A 339 8.03 17.90 -24.24
C ALA A 339 7.55 16.69 -23.44
N ALA A 340 6.32 16.74 -22.96
CA ALA A 340 5.63 15.57 -22.44
C ALA A 340 5.22 14.65 -23.60
N THR A 341 5.20 13.35 -23.33
CA THR A 341 4.68 12.29 -24.21
C THR A 341 3.40 11.73 -23.65
N ASP A 342 2.70 10.87 -24.39
CA ASP A 342 1.46 10.25 -23.90
C ASP A 342 1.72 9.37 -22.68
N GLU A 343 2.89 8.73 -22.59
CA GLU A 343 3.29 7.90 -21.47
C GLU A 343 3.48 8.73 -20.18
N ASP A 344 3.85 10.00 -20.29
CA ASP A 344 4.03 10.88 -19.14
C ASP A 344 2.71 11.13 -18.38
N TRP A 345 1.58 11.07 -19.07
CA TRP A 345 0.28 11.25 -18.43
C TRP A 345 -0.12 10.06 -17.54
N ASP A 346 0.37 8.85 -17.88
CA ASP A 346 0.10 7.63 -17.13
C ASP A 346 1.25 7.19 -16.20
N ALA A 347 2.39 7.90 -16.23
CA ALA A 347 3.55 7.56 -15.44
C ALA A 347 3.36 7.89 -13.95
N GLU A 348 3.82 7.03 -13.04
CA GLU A 348 4.19 7.34 -11.67
C GLU A 348 5.72 7.41 -11.63
N TYR A 349 6.29 8.62 -11.52
CA TYR A 349 7.75 8.80 -11.62
C TYR A 349 8.48 8.38 -10.35
N LEU A 350 7.87 8.63 -9.17
CA LEU A 350 8.50 8.41 -7.85
C LEU A 350 9.87 9.12 -7.71
N ASP A 351 10.05 10.19 -8.46
CA ASP A 351 11.29 10.96 -8.57
C ASP A 351 10.99 12.44 -8.78
N LEU A 352 12.02 13.28 -8.81
CA LEU A 352 11.93 14.71 -9.11
C LEU A 352 11.63 14.94 -10.60
N ILE A 353 10.53 14.40 -11.08
CA ILE A 353 9.97 14.58 -12.42
C ILE A 353 8.51 14.94 -12.29
N LEU A 354 8.02 15.94 -13.04
CA LEU A 354 6.65 16.41 -13.00
C LEU A 354 6.10 16.64 -14.41
N ALA A 355 4.95 16.05 -14.73
CA ALA A 355 4.23 16.39 -15.95
C ALA A 355 3.28 17.59 -15.71
N VAL A 356 3.28 18.54 -16.63
CA VAL A 356 2.49 19.78 -16.55
C VAL A 356 1.63 19.93 -17.81
N LYS A 357 0.34 20.18 -17.60
CA LYS A 357 -0.64 20.39 -18.67
C LYS A 357 -1.47 21.64 -18.42
N VAL A 358 -1.66 22.45 -19.46
CA VAL A 358 -2.61 23.55 -19.47
C VAL A 358 -3.98 23.02 -19.88
N VAL A 359 -5.01 23.33 -19.08
CA VAL A 359 -6.39 22.93 -19.32
C VAL A 359 -7.30 24.16 -19.50
N ASP A 360 -8.34 24.01 -20.31
CA ASP A 360 -9.25 25.12 -20.64
C ASP A 360 -10.34 25.37 -19.60
N SER A 361 -10.64 24.35 -18.79
CA SER A 361 -11.73 24.39 -17.81
C SER A 361 -11.54 23.37 -16.69
N ILE A 362 -12.35 23.51 -15.63
CA ILE A 362 -12.46 22.50 -14.58
C ILE A 362 -12.99 21.15 -15.13
N ASP A 363 -13.84 21.19 -16.17
CA ASP A 363 -14.35 19.98 -16.83
C ASP A 363 -13.21 19.16 -17.42
N GLU A 364 -12.29 19.82 -18.14
CA GLU A 364 -11.12 19.16 -18.72
C GLU A 364 -10.21 18.63 -17.61
N ALA A 365 -9.99 19.38 -16.53
CA ALA A 365 -9.19 18.92 -15.40
C ALA A 365 -9.77 17.66 -14.75
N ILE A 366 -11.07 17.64 -14.47
CA ILE A 366 -11.77 16.49 -13.88
C ILE A 366 -11.72 15.28 -14.83
N ALA A 367 -11.96 15.48 -16.12
CA ALA A 367 -11.89 14.41 -17.11
C ALA A 367 -10.47 13.85 -17.24
N PHE A 368 -9.45 14.71 -17.18
CA PHE A 368 -8.05 14.28 -17.19
C PHE A 368 -7.70 13.45 -15.97
N ILE A 369 -8.07 13.90 -14.76
CA ILE A 369 -7.88 13.17 -13.51
C ILE A 369 -8.59 11.81 -13.57
N ALA A 370 -9.81 11.75 -14.07
CA ALA A 370 -10.57 10.51 -14.19
C ALA A 370 -9.93 9.51 -15.16
N CYS A 371 -9.24 10.01 -16.22
CA CYS A 371 -8.61 9.19 -17.24
C CYS A 371 -7.23 8.66 -16.78
N HIS A 372 -6.41 9.54 -16.17
CA HIS A 372 -4.99 9.29 -15.91
C HIS A 372 -4.65 9.10 -14.42
N GLY A 373 -5.60 9.36 -13.52
CA GLY A 373 -5.42 9.23 -12.07
C GLY A 373 -5.42 7.80 -11.58
N SER A 374 -4.83 7.60 -10.41
CA SER A 374 -4.87 6.33 -9.68
C SER A 374 -6.01 6.24 -8.66
N HIS A 375 -6.84 7.28 -8.56
CA HIS A 375 -7.87 7.44 -7.53
C HIS A 375 -7.31 7.50 -6.10
N LEU A 376 -6.07 7.94 -5.92
CA LEU A 376 -5.45 8.05 -4.60
C LEU A 376 -5.78 9.39 -3.95
N ALA A 377 -5.16 10.47 -4.46
CA ALA A 377 -5.28 11.80 -3.87
C ALA A 377 -5.14 12.87 -4.96
N ASP A 378 -6.13 13.73 -5.08
CA ASP A 378 -6.13 14.82 -6.05
C ASP A 378 -6.56 16.13 -5.38
N ALA A 379 -5.95 17.24 -5.82
CA ALA A 379 -6.10 18.55 -5.21
C ALA A 379 -6.59 19.59 -6.22
N ILE A 380 -7.41 20.54 -5.76
CA ILE A 380 -7.67 21.79 -6.44
C ILE A 380 -7.19 22.96 -5.58
N VAL A 381 -6.58 23.96 -6.21
CA VAL A 381 -6.31 25.25 -5.59
C VAL A 381 -7.22 26.28 -6.22
N THR A 382 -8.14 26.86 -5.45
CA THR A 382 -9.13 27.82 -5.93
C THR A 382 -9.64 28.72 -4.82
N GLY A 383 -10.03 29.95 -5.16
CA GLY A 383 -10.83 30.86 -4.34
C GLY A 383 -12.33 30.83 -4.66
N ASP A 384 -12.73 30.04 -5.65
CA ASP A 384 -14.13 29.89 -6.08
C ASP A 384 -14.77 28.71 -5.32
N ALA A 385 -15.77 29.03 -4.47
CA ALA A 385 -16.44 28.02 -3.66
C ALA A 385 -17.26 27.01 -4.50
N ASP A 386 -17.82 27.45 -5.63
CA ASP A 386 -18.59 26.56 -6.50
C ASP A 386 -17.67 25.61 -7.25
N ALA A 387 -16.48 26.06 -7.69
CA ALA A 387 -15.46 25.22 -8.27
C ALA A 387 -14.93 24.19 -7.25
N ALA A 388 -14.69 24.60 -6.01
CA ALA A 388 -14.29 23.70 -4.93
C ALA A 388 -15.34 22.61 -4.66
N ALA A 389 -16.61 22.99 -4.46
CA ALA A 389 -17.71 22.05 -4.22
C ALA A 389 -17.93 21.10 -5.40
N ARG A 390 -17.74 21.60 -6.61
CA ARG A 390 -17.84 20.78 -7.81
C ARG A 390 -16.70 19.75 -7.90
N PHE A 391 -15.46 20.18 -7.66
CA PHE A 391 -14.29 19.28 -7.64
C PHE A 391 -14.43 18.18 -6.58
N GLU A 392 -14.86 18.56 -5.36
CA GLU A 392 -15.13 17.61 -4.27
C GLU A 392 -16.17 16.54 -4.67
N ARG A 393 -17.23 16.93 -5.37
CA ARG A 393 -18.31 16.02 -5.77
C ARG A 393 -17.96 15.13 -6.96
N GLU A 394 -17.19 15.64 -7.92
CA GLU A 394 -17.00 15.01 -9.23
C GLU A 394 -15.67 14.23 -9.35
N VAL A 395 -14.65 14.55 -8.53
CA VAL A 395 -13.40 13.80 -8.51
C VAL A 395 -13.53 12.58 -7.63
N ASP A 396 -13.42 11.40 -8.25
CA ASP A 396 -13.53 10.10 -7.56
C ASP A 396 -12.15 9.60 -7.09
N SER A 397 -11.56 10.28 -6.11
CA SER A 397 -10.33 9.88 -5.46
C SER A 397 -10.57 9.53 -3.99
N ALA A 398 -9.68 8.69 -3.43
CA ALA A 398 -9.76 8.28 -2.03
C ALA A 398 -9.65 9.49 -1.09
N THR A 399 -8.89 10.51 -1.53
CA THR A 399 -8.77 11.78 -0.83
C THR A 399 -8.85 12.93 -1.84
N VAL A 400 -9.72 13.88 -1.58
CA VAL A 400 -9.87 15.11 -2.38
C VAL A 400 -9.48 16.29 -1.51
N TYR A 401 -8.59 17.13 -2.03
CA TYR A 401 -8.06 18.29 -1.32
C TYR A 401 -8.55 19.61 -1.93
N ILE A 402 -9.01 20.47 -1.08
CA ILE A 402 -9.31 21.87 -1.41
C ILE A 402 -8.26 22.73 -0.72
N ASN A 403 -7.42 23.42 -1.50
CA ASN A 403 -6.38 24.32 -1.00
C ASN A 403 -5.38 23.66 -0.02
N ALA A 404 -5.04 22.39 -0.26
CA ALA A 404 -4.06 21.67 0.56
C ALA A 404 -3.22 20.71 -0.29
N SER A 405 -2.06 20.33 0.20
CA SER A 405 -1.13 19.42 -0.45
C SER A 405 -1.62 17.97 -0.38
N THR A 406 -1.44 17.21 -1.46
CA THR A 406 -1.70 15.76 -1.48
C THR A 406 -0.84 14.97 -0.49
N ARG A 407 0.26 15.57 0.00
CA ARG A 407 1.17 15.00 1.00
C ARG A 407 0.50 14.69 2.35
N PHE A 408 -0.62 15.30 2.65
CA PHE A 408 -1.40 14.98 3.84
C PHE A 408 -2.13 13.63 3.77
N THR A 409 -2.14 12.93 2.64
CA THR A 409 -2.69 11.55 2.55
C THR A 409 -1.76 10.57 3.28
N ASP A 410 -1.83 10.57 4.59
CA ASP A 410 -0.96 9.82 5.49
C ASP A 410 -1.71 9.54 6.80
N GLY A 411 -1.52 8.36 7.38
CA GLY A 411 -2.25 7.96 8.59
C GLY A 411 -1.93 8.82 9.81
N PHE A 412 -0.71 9.36 9.94
CA PHE A 412 -0.36 10.27 11.02
C PHE A 412 -1.00 11.63 10.83
N GLU A 413 -0.93 12.18 9.62
CA GLU A 413 -1.52 13.46 9.28
C GLU A 413 -3.05 13.45 9.41
N PHE A 414 -3.70 12.29 9.17
CA PHE A 414 -5.14 12.10 9.37
C PHE A 414 -5.52 11.85 10.83
N GLY A 415 -4.55 11.74 11.73
CA GLY A 415 -4.81 11.44 13.14
C GLY A 415 -5.11 9.97 13.43
N PHE A 416 -4.86 9.06 12.50
CA PHE A 416 -5.01 7.61 12.69
C PHE A 416 -3.83 6.99 13.45
N GLY A 417 -2.77 7.76 13.70
CA GLY A 417 -1.59 7.38 14.46
C GLY A 417 -0.61 6.44 13.74
N ALA A 418 -1.09 5.60 12.85
CA ALA A 418 -0.31 4.71 12.00
C ALA A 418 -1.17 4.18 10.86
N GLU A 419 -0.54 3.65 9.80
CA GLU A 419 -1.26 3.06 8.67
C GLU A 419 -0.59 1.78 8.17
N THR A 420 -1.39 0.85 7.66
CA THR A 420 -0.91 -0.33 6.93
C THR A 420 -0.69 -0.04 5.45
N GLY A 421 -1.16 1.08 4.96
CA GLY A 421 -1.09 1.55 3.59
C GLY A 421 -2.27 2.43 3.23
N ILE A 422 -2.31 2.88 1.98
CA ILE A 422 -3.37 3.75 1.46
C ILE A 422 -4.06 3.00 0.33
N SER A 423 -5.35 2.71 0.49
CA SER A 423 -6.12 1.98 -0.51
C SER A 423 -6.85 2.89 -1.48
N THR A 424 -6.84 2.52 -2.75
CA THR A 424 -7.66 3.16 -3.80
C THR A 424 -8.93 2.37 -4.11
N ASN A 425 -9.17 1.24 -3.44
CA ASN A 425 -10.36 0.42 -3.63
C ASN A 425 -11.65 1.17 -3.26
N ARG A 426 -12.73 0.82 -3.93
CA ARG A 426 -14.08 1.30 -3.57
C ARG A 426 -14.77 0.41 -2.55
N LEU A 427 -14.38 -0.87 -2.47
CA LEU A 427 -14.93 -1.84 -1.53
C LEU A 427 -14.05 -1.94 -0.30
N HIS A 428 -14.66 -2.06 0.87
CA HIS A 428 -14.12 -2.11 2.22
C HIS A 428 -13.43 -0.79 2.59
N ALA A 429 -12.06 -0.70 2.62
CA ALA A 429 -11.37 0.51 2.99
C ALA A 429 -10.91 1.32 1.78
N ARG A 430 -10.96 2.64 1.88
CA ARG A 430 -10.46 3.59 0.90
C ARG A 430 -9.71 4.72 1.61
N GLY A 431 -8.57 5.14 1.07
CA GLY A 431 -7.68 6.12 1.72
C GLY A 431 -6.69 5.46 2.68
N PRO A 432 -6.05 6.24 3.59
CA PRO A 432 -5.17 5.72 4.63
C PRO A 432 -5.88 4.69 5.52
N MET A 433 -5.22 3.55 5.77
CA MET A 433 -5.82 2.44 6.50
C MET A 433 -5.19 2.31 7.89
N GLY A 434 -5.89 2.79 8.90
CA GLY A 434 -5.56 2.63 10.32
C GLY A 434 -6.23 1.39 10.94
N LEU A 435 -6.43 1.44 12.27
CA LEU A 435 -7.02 0.33 13.03
C LEU A 435 -8.48 0.03 12.64
N ASN A 436 -9.26 1.08 12.34
CA ASN A 436 -10.67 0.94 11.98
C ASN A 436 -10.87 0.14 10.69
N GLU A 437 -9.98 0.36 9.72
CA GLU A 437 -10.01 -0.27 8.40
C GLU A 437 -9.56 -1.73 8.44
N LEU A 438 -8.91 -2.16 9.53
CA LEU A 438 -8.57 -3.56 9.82
C LEU A 438 -9.70 -4.29 10.57
N THR A 439 -10.90 -3.69 10.64
CA THR A 439 -12.10 -4.30 11.23
C THR A 439 -13.24 -4.39 10.22
N THR A 440 -14.18 -5.27 10.50
CA THR A 440 -15.50 -5.29 9.88
C THR A 440 -16.56 -5.06 10.95
N TYR A 441 -17.80 -5.41 10.72
CA TYR A 441 -18.87 -5.21 11.71
C TYR A 441 -19.81 -6.41 11.78
N LYS A 442 -20.50 -6.51 12.92
CA LYS A 442 -21.68 -7.37 13.08
C LYS A 442 -22.83 -6.59 13.70
N TYR A 443 -24.03 -7.08 13.54
CA TYR A 443 -25.21 -6.54 14.20
C TYR A 443 -25.51 -7.31 15.47
N VAL A 444 -25.77 -6.59 16.56
CA VAL A 444 -26.24 -7.12 17.85
C VAL A 444 -27.65 -6.62 18.08
N LEU A 445 -28.61 -7.52 18.16
CA LEU A 445 -30.01 -7.21 18.38
C LEU A 445 -30.38 -7.60 19.84
N ARG A 446 -30.89 -6.63 20.60
CA ARG A 446 -31.36 -6.87 21.95
C ARG A 446 -32.86 -6.64 22.01
N GLY A 447 -33.57 -7.69 22.37
CA GLY A 447 -35.03 -7.71 22.51
C GLY A 447 -35.48 -8.12 23.92
N THR A 448 -36.79 -8.11 24.11
CA THR A 448 -37.50 -8.56 25.30
C THR A 448 -38.56 -9.59 24.93
N GLY A 449 -38.35 -10.37 23.85
CA GLY A 449 -39.29 -11.39 23.38
C GLY A 449 -40.02 -11.03 22.07
N GLN A 450 -39.55 -10.00 21.33
CA GLN A 450 -40.15 -9.65 20.05
C GLN A 450 -40.02 -10.78 19.02
N VAL A 451 -41.13 -11.06 18.33
CA VAL A 451 -41.21 -12.00 17.21
C VAL A 451 -41.61 -11.26 15.94
N ARG A 452 -41.23 -11.82 14.79
CA ARG A 452 -41.67 -11.30 13.52
C ARG A 452 -43.07 -11.82 13.21
N ALA A 453 -44.02 -10.91 12.97
CA ALA A 453 -45.34 -11.25 12.47
C ALA A 453 -45.28 -11.74 11.02
#